data_fd8ba4ba0d338b42dad649455872732e
#
_entry.id   fd8ba4ba0d338b42dad649455872732e
#
_cell.length_a   1.000
_cell.length_b   1.000
_cell.length_c   1.000
_cell.angle_alpha   90.00
_cell.angle_beta   90.00
_cell.angle_gamma   90.00
#
_symmetry.space_group_name_H-M   'P 1'
#
loop_
_entity.id
_entity.type
_entity.pdbx_description
1 polymer ?
#
loop_
_entity_poly.entity_id
_entity_poly.type
_entity_poly.pdbx_seq_one_letter_code
_entity_poly.pdbx_strand_id
1 'polypeptide(L)'
;MTAEEFTAFVDYVRDEFGAWEYQLAKAMGFHRTTIAQWKKTGSPLYADLVAAAVIAGLDPWKPQPEHLPNPALRNQEFEPQRPVFPEQ
;
A
#
# COMPACT_ATOMS: atom_id res chain seq x y z
N MET A 1 -1.91 -0.14 -11.27
CA MET A 1 -0.99 -0.30 -12.41
C MET A 1 -1.54 -1.35 -13.38
N THR A 2 -1.28 -1.15 -14.65
CA THR A 2 -1.56 -2.20 -15.62
C THR A 2 -0.62 -3.39 -15.38
N ALA A 3 -0.92 -4.51 -16.05
CA ALA A 3 -0.06 -5.68 -15.93
C ALA A 3 1.39 -5.36 -16.33
N GLU A 4 1.54 -4.59 -17.39
CA GLU A 4 2.88 -4.22 -17.87
C GLU A 4 3.58 -3.30 -16.89
N GLU A 5 2.85 -2.34 -16.33
CA GLU A 5 3.42 -1.42 -15.35
C GLU A 5 3.81 -2.15 -14.09
N PHE A 6 2.98 -3.07 -13.63
CA PHE A 6 3.29 -3.82 -12.42
C PHE A 6 4.50 -4.72 -12.63
N THR A 7 4.59 -5.36 -13.80
CA THR A 7 5.76 -6.17 -14.12
C THR A 7 7.03 -5.32 -14.14
N ALA A 8 6.94 -4.12 -14.72
CA ALA A 8 8.07 -3.20 -14.73
C ALA A 8 8.46 -2.77 -13.32
N PHE A 9 7.46 -2.56 -12.45
CA PHE A 9 7.73 -2.23 -11.06
C PHE A 9 8.47 -3.37 -10.34
N VAL A 10 8.03 -4.61 -10.55
CA VAL A 10 8.69 -5.76 -9.94
C VAL A 10 10.13 -5.86 -10.42
N ASP A 11 10.35 -5.66 -11.71
CA ASP A 11 11.70 -5.70 -12.29
C ASP A 11 12.57 -4.56 -11.73
N TYR A 12 11.99 -3.38 -11.58
CA TYR A 12 12.69 -2.24 -11.00
C TYR A 12 13.15 -2.55 -9.56
N VAL A 13 12.28 -3.14 -8.76
CA VAL A 13 12.61 -3.48 -7.38
C VAL A 13 13.74 -4.51 -7.35
N ARG A 14 13.66 -5.51 -8.22
CA ARG A 14 14.72 -6.51 -8.29
C ARG A 14 16.05 -5.88 -8.68
N ASP A 15 16.05 -5.00 -9.67
CA ASP A 15 17.28 -4.44 -10.19
C ASP A 15 17.89 -3.40 -9.25
N GLU A 16 17.05 -2.55 -8.63
CA GLU A 16 17.55 -1.47 -7.80
C GLU A 16 17.77 -1.87 -6.35
N PHE A 17 16.99 -2.81 -5.84
CA PHE A 17 17.08 -3.20 -4.43
C PHE A 17 17.51 -4.63 -4.23
N GLY A 18 17.68 -5.40 -5.30
CA GLY A 18 18.06 -6.79 -5.21
C GLY A 18 17.01 -7.68 -4.56
N ALA A 19 15.75 -7.26 -4.60
CA ALA A 19 14.69 -7.99 -3.92
C ALA A 19 13.91 -8.86 -4.90
N TRP A 20 13.74 -10.12 -4.53
CA TRP A 20 12.95 -11.06 -5.33
C TRP A 20 11.47 -10.87 -5.04
N GLU A 21 10.62 -11.53 -5.84
CA GLU A 21 9.18 -11.39 -5.72
C GLU A 21 8.67 -11.71 -4.32
N TYR A 22 9.19 -12.77 -3.70
CA TYR A 22 8.71 -13.13 -2.37
C TYR A 22 9.10 -12.09 -1.32
N GLN A 23 10.25 -11.44 -1.50
CA GLN A 23 10.67 -10.38 -0.59
C GLN A 23 9.81 -9.14 -0.75
N LEU A 24 9.48 -8.82 -2.01
CA LEU A 24 8.59 -7.70 -2.29
C LEU A 24 7.20 -7.97 -1.73
N ALA A 25 6.69 -9.17 -1.93
CA ALA A 25 5.38 -9.54 -1.40
C ALA A 25 5.34 -9.39 0.11
N LYS A 26 6.39 -9.84 0.79
CA LYS A 26 6.47 -9.73 2.24
C LYS A 26 6.49 -8.28 2.68
N ALA A 27 7.26 -7.44 1.98
CA ALA A 27 7.36 -6.02 2.31
C ALA A 27 6.02 -5.32 2.11
N MET A 28 5.26 -5.70 1.10
CA MET A 28 3.97 -5.09 0.81
C MET A 28 2.82 -5.70 1.64
N GLY A 29 3.08 -6.83 2.31
CA GLY A 29 2.04 -7.48 3.09
C GLY A 29 1.10 -8.35 2.27
N PHE A 30 1.55 -8.82 1.11
CA PHE A 30 0.75 -9.67 0.23
C PHE A 30 1.42 -11.01 0.05
N HIS A 31 0.65 -12.00 -0.40
CA HIS A 31 1.19 -13.32 -0.72
C HIS A 31 1.90 -13.26 -2.08
N ARG A 32 2.92 -14.12 -2.22
CA ARG A 32 3.67 -14.17 -3.48
C ARG A 32 2.79 -14.45 -4.68
N THR A 33 1.77 -15.29 -4.51
CA THR A 33 0.87 -15.60 -5.61
C THR A 33 0.07 -14.37 -6.05
N THR A 34 -0.22 -13.47 -5.12
CA THR A 34 -0.90 -12.22 -5.46
C THR A 34 -0.01 -11.35 -6.35
N ILE A 35 1.27 -11.28 -6.04
CA ILE A 35 2.22 -10.54 -6.87
C ILE A 35 2.26 -11.13 -8.27
N ALA A 36 2.36 -12.46 -8.37
CA ALA A 36 2.38 -13.15 -9.67
C ALA A 36 1.10 -12.87 -10.45
N GLN A 37 -0.03 -12.85 -9.76
CA GLN A 37 -1.33 -12.58 -10.40
C GLN A 37 -1.35 -11.17 -10.99
N TRP A 38 -0.89 -10.19 -10.24
CA TRP A 38 -0.92 -8.80 -10.70
C TRP A 38 0.05 -8.55 -11.85
N LYS A 39 1.06 -9.35 -12.01
CA LYS A 39 1.93 -9.27 -13.18
C LYS A 39 1.18 -9.66 -14.45
N LYS A 40 0.08 -10.38 -14.30
CA LYS A 40 -0.75 -10.81 -15.44
C LYS A 40 -1.97 -9.93 -15.63
N THR A 41 -2.55 -9.44 -14.56
CA THR A 41 -3.83 -8.75 -14.63
C THR A 41 -3.77 -7.27 -14.28
N GLY A 42 -2.64 -6.81 -13.73
CA GLY A 42 -2.55 -5.46 -13.20
C GLY A 42 -2.92 -5.43 -11.73
N SER A 43 -2.58 -4.32 -11.07
CA SER A 43 -2.77 -4.17 -9.63
C SER A 43 -3.83 -3.11 -9.34
N PRO A 44 -4.60 -3.28 -8.25
CA PRO A 44 -5.57 -2.27 -7.85
C PRO A 44 -4.88 -1.07 -7.23
N LEU A 45 -5.62 0.04 -7.10
CA LEU A 45 -5.07 1.28 -6.57
C LEU A 45 -4.45 1.10 -5.18
N TYR A 46 -5.11 0.33 -4.30
CA TYR A 46 -4.56 0.18 -2.96
C TYR A 46 -3.18 -0.48 -2.98
N ALA A 47 -2.95 -1.38 -3.94
CA ALA A 47 -1.65 -2.01 -4.07
C ALA A 47 -0.60 -1.02 -4.58
N ASP A 48 -1.01 -0.12 -5.47
CA ASP A 48 -0.12 0.91 -5.99
C ASP A 48 0.33 1.86 -4.88
N LEU A 49 -0.59 2.20 -3.97
CA LEU A 49 -0.26 3.05 -2.84
C LEU A 49 0.70 2.35 -1.89
N VAL A 50 0.50 1.04 -1.67
CA VAL A 50 1.42 0.26 -0.84
C VAL A 50 2.79 0.19 -1.50
N ALA A 51 2.82 0.00 -2.82
CA ALA A 51 4.08 -0.03 -3.56
C ALA A 51 4.84 1.29 -3.39
N ALA A 52 4.14 2.41 -3.51
CA ALA A 52 4.76 3.72 -3.33
C ALA A 52 5.31 3.88 -1.91
N ALA A 53 4.57 3.42 -0.92
CA ALA A 53 5.00 3.50 0.47
C ALA A 53 6.26 2.66 0.72
N VAL A 54 6.30 1.45 0.14
CA VAL A 54 7.45 0.58 0.30
C VAL A 54 8.69 1.21 -0.32
N ILE A 55 8.56 1.78 -1.51
CA ILE A 55 9.68 2.43 -2.20
C ILE A 55 10.16 3.64 -1.40
N ALA A 56 9.23 4.37 -0.79
CA ALA A 56 9.57 5.54 0.02
C ALA A 56 10.14 5.18 1.39
N GLY A 57 10.08 3.89 1.76
CA GLY A 57 10.61 3.44 3.04
C GLY A 57 9.73 3.79 4.22
N LEU A 58 8.43 3.95 3.98
CA LEU A 58 7.50 4.29 5.06
C LEU A 58 7.16 3.04 5.87
N ASP A 59 7.09 3.24 7.18
CA ASP A 59 6.66 2.16 8.08
C ASP A 59 5.14 2.10 8.13
N PRO A 60 4.59 0.92 8.45
CA PRO A 60 3.16 0.81 8.70
C PRO A 60 2.75 1.76 9.82
N TRP A 61 1.59 2.37 9.66
CA TRP A 61 1.08 3.29 10.68
C TRP A 61 0.82 2.53 11.99
N LYS A 62 1.22 3.15 13.08
CA LYS A 62 0.98 2.62 14.42
C LYS A 62 0.54 3.76 15.32
N PRO A 63 -0.38 3.50 16.24
CA PRO A 63 -0.77 4.54 17.19
C PRO A 63 0.40 4.90 18.09
N GLN A 64 0.56 6.19 18.34
CA GLN A 64 1.63 6.70 19.20
C GLN A 64 1.06 7.79 20.09
N PRO A 65 1.56 7.90 21.34
CA PRO A 65 1.04 8.90 22.27
C PRO A 65 1.14 10.32 21.74
N GLU A 66 2.23 10.62 21.03
CA GLU A 66 2.48 11.97 20.53
C GLU A 66 1.89 12.20 19.15
N HIS A 67 1.16 11.24 18.62
CA HIS A 67 0.65 11.33 17.27
C HIS A 67 -0.46 12.38 17.19
N LEU A 68 -0.25 13.37 16.34
CA LEU A 68 -1.24 14.44 16.14
C LEU A 68 -2.12 14.11 14.95
N PRO A 69 -3.42 14.31 15.08
CA PRO A 69 -4.32 14.05 13.96
C PRO A 69 -4.06 15.03 12.83
N ASN A 70 -4.24 14.54 11.62
CA ASN A 70 -4.18 15.38 10.43
C ASN A 70 -5.41 16.29 10.44
N PRO A 71 -5.23 17.62 10.42
CA PRO A 71 -6.38 18.52 10.45
C PRO A 71 -7.39 18.27 9.34
N ALA A 72 -6.91 17.87 8.16
CA ALA A 72 -7.80 17.59 7.04
C ALA A 72 -8.72 16.41 7.34
N LEU A 73 -8.21 15.41 8.05
CA LEU A 73 -9.01 14.26 8.43
C LEU A 73 -9.92 14.58 9.60
N ARG A 74 -9.41 15.38 10.54
CA ARG A 74 -10.19 15.75 11.70
C ARG A 74 -11.44 16.52 11.32
N ASN A 75 -11.36 17.30 10.25
CA ASN A 75 -12.50 18.10 9.81
C ASN A 75 -13.57 17.29 9.13
N GLN A 76 -13.32 15.99 8.96
CA GLN A 76 -14.34 15.14 8.38
C GLN A 76 -15.57 15.05 9.26
N GLU A 77 -15.42 15.25 10.53
CA GLU A 77 -16.54 15.15 11.46
C GLU A 77 -17.27 13.87 11.24
N PHE A 78 -16.53 12.94 11.00
CA PHE A 78 -17.16 11.67 10.71
C PHE A 78 -18.24 11.38 11.69
N GLU A 79 -18.01 12.06 11.67
CA GLU A 79 -18.58 11.92 12.34
C GLU A 79 -18.85 11.29 12.73
N PRO A 80 -18.60 11.33 12.61
CA PRO A 80 -18.64 10.73 13.02
C PRO A 80 -18.80 10.03 12.94
N GLN A 81 -18.49 9.94 12.31
CA GLN A 81 -18.64 9.34 12.16
C GLN A 81 -18.66 8.57 12.15
N ARG A 82 -18.75 8.44 12.02
CA ARG A 82 -18.88 7.79 12.05
C ARG A 82 -19.13 7.14 11.46
N PRO A 83 -19.24 7.01 11.09
CA PRO A 83 -19.39 6.21 10.65
C PRO A 83 -19.73 5.67 10.12
N VAL A 84 -19.52 5.79 9.81
CA VAL A 84 -19.80 5.32 9.66
C VAL A 84 -20.34 4.69 9.57
N PHE A 85 -20.34 4.57 9.40
CA PHE A 85 -20.82 3.96 9.69
C PHE A 85 -21.72 3.94 9.98
N PRO A 86 -21.90 4.32 9.79
CA PRO A 86 -22.56 4.31 10.18
C PRO A 86 -23.15 4.34 10.57
N GLU A 87 -23.01 4.73 10.59
CA GLU A 87 -23.42 4.83 11.15
C GLU A 87 -23.87 4.87 11.38
N GLN A 88 -23.94 5.10 11.25
CA GLN A 88 -24.26 5.20 11.56
C GLN A 88 -24.60 5.09 11.66
#